data_bf792172bbd1a8582f6663939d46e99f
#
_entry.id   bf792172bbd1a8582f6663939d46e99f
#
_cell.length_a   1.000
_cell.length_b   1.000
_cell.length_c   1.000
_cell.angle_alpha   90.00
_cell.angle_beta   90.00
_cell.angle_gamma   90.00
#
_symmetry.space_group_name_H-M   'P 1'
#
loop_
_entity.id
_entity.type
_entity.pdbx_description
1 polymer ?
#
loop_
_entity_poly.entity_id
_entity_poly.type
_entity_poly.pdbx_seq_one_letter_code
_entity_poly.pdbx_strand_id
1 'polypeptide(L)'
;KPAAEIIRFNFTEPEKTGLYTMWEKLTVGYDDLLTTPEVSELTGYSAQSIQRWCNQKILVGFKIRGTLTIPRLAVVEFMSGDRATAIVRKSSKHLDLLRTYAQDCHEGAMTITY
;
A
#
# COMPACT_ATOMS: atom_id res chain seq x y z
N LYS A 1 9.89 23.74 17.62
CA LYS A 1 9.12 22.66 17.02
C LYS A 1 10.04 21.55 16.58
N PRO A 2 9.82 20.30 17.01
CA PRO A 2 10.68 19.21 16.60
C PRO A 2 10.57 18.95 15.09
N ALA A 3 11.67 18.54 14.50
CA ALA A 3 11.68 18.12 13.12
C ALA A 3 10.80 16.87 12.95
N ALA A 4 10.12 16.78 11.82
CA ALA A 4 9.33 15.60 11.50
C ALA A 4 10.24 14.39 11.29
N GLU A 5 9.82 13.25 11.82
CA GLU A 5 10.51 12.01 11.54
C GLU A 5 10.30 11.61 10.08
N ILE A 6 11.36 11.12 9.46
CA ILE A 6 11.25 10.51 8.14
C ILE A 6 11.54 9.02 8.31
N ILE A 7 10.53 8.22 8.03
CA ILE A 7 10.63 6.76 8.13
C ILE A 7 10.78 6.19 6.73
N ARG A 8 11.84 5.42 6.53
CA ARG A 8 12.12 4.79 5.24
C ARG A 8 12.19 3.28 5.40
N PHE A 9 11.72 2.59 4.38
CA PHE A 9 11.71 1.14 4.33
C PHE A 9 12.59 0.66 3.18
N ASN A 10 13.45 -0.31 3.48
CA ASN A 10 14.39 -0.90 2.52
C ASN A 10 14.27 -2.41 2.59
N PHE A 11 13.29 -2.95 1.88
CA PHE A 11 13.06 -4.39 1.86
C PHE A 11 13.92 -5.06 0.81
N THR A 12 14.46 -6.23 1.15
CA THR A 12 15.14 -7.11 0.19
C THR A 12 14.10 -7.72 -0.75
N GLU A 13 14.55 -8.36 -1.84
CA GLU A 13 13.61 -9.00 -2.78
C GLU A 13 12.78 -10.11 -2.11
N PRO A 14 13.34 -11.00 -1.29
CA PRO A 14 12.52 -11.95 -0.54
C PRO A 14 11.52 -11.28 0.40
N GLU A 15 11.91 -10.16 1.03
CA GLU A 15 11.01 -9.42 1.92
C GLU A 15 9.86 -8.76 1.14
N LYS A 16 10.12 -8.28 -0.08
CA LYS A 16 9.07 -7.75 -0.96
C LYS A 16 8.08 -8.85 -1.35
N THR A 17 8.58 -10.04 -1.63
CA THR A 17 7.74 -11.19 -1.90
C THR A 17 6.86 -11.54 -0.70
N GLY A 18 7.42 -11.50 0.50
CA GLY A 18 6.67 -11.70 1.74
C GLY A 18 5.62 -10.63 1.96
N LEU A 19 5.93 -9.38 1.60
CA LEU A 19 5.00 -8.27 1.69
C LEU A 19 3.82 -8.47 0.74
N TYR A 20 4.07 -8.94 -0.47
CA TYR A 20 3.02 -9.30 -1.43
C TYR A 20 2.10 -10.37 -0.84
N THR A 21 2.68 -11.43 -0.30
CA THR A 21 1.92 -12.52 0.31
C THR A 21 1.05 -12.02 1.47
N MET A 22 1.59 -11.11 2.27
CA MET A 22 0.85 -10.51 3.39
C MET A 22 -0.38 -9.73 2.88
N TRP A 23 -0.21 -8.88 1.87
CA TRP A 23 -1.31 -8.12 1.28
C TRP A 23 -2.33 -9.04 0.62
N GLU A 24 -1.88 -10.11 0.00
CA GLU A 24 -2.77 -11.11 -0.57
C GLU A 24 -3.67 -11.72 0.50
N LYS A 25 -3.09 -12.10 1.64
CA LYS A 25 -3.84 -12.66 2.77
C LYS A 25 -4.80 -11.65 3.38
N LEU A 26 -4.37 -10.39 3.49
CA LEU A 26 -5.22 -9.32 4.04
C LEU A 26 -6.46 -9.05 3.19
N THR A 27 -6.38 -9.35 1.90
CA THR A 27 -7.45 -9.05 0.95
C THR A 27 -8.28 -10.27 0.60
N VAL A 28 -7.99 -11.43 1.16
CA VAL A 28 -8.64 -12.68 0.75
C VAL A 28 -10.17 -12.69 0.98
N GLY A 29 -10.64 -11.91 1.94
CA GLY A 29 -12.08 -11.79 2.20
C GLY A 29 -12.84 -10.85 1.29
N TYR A 30 -12.15 -10.18 0.38
CA TYR A 30 -12.75 -9.25 -0.56
C TYR A 30 -12.97 -9.90 -1.92
N ASP A 31 -13.89 -9.34 -2.71
CA ASP A 31 -14.12 -9.80 -4.08
C ASP A 31 -12.91 -9.52 -4.97
N ASP A 32 -12.88 -10.19 -6.12
CA ASP A 32 -11.79 -9.99 -7.09
C ASP A 32 -11.74 -8.58 -7.68
N LEU A 33 -12.89 -7.90 -7.69
CA LEU A 33 -13.00 -6.51 -8.15
C LEU A 33 -13.48 -5.66 -6.97
N LEU A 34 -12.76 -4.59 -6.70
CA LEU A 34 -13.02 -3.73 -5.55
C LEU A 34 -13.56 -2.37 -5.99
N THR A 35 -14.38 -1.78 -5.15
CA THR A 35 -14.81 -0.39 -5.28
C THR A 35 -13.77 0.53 -4.64
N THR A 36 -13.82 1.82 -4.98
CA THR A 36 -12.94 2.82 -4.35
C THR A 36 -13.12 2.86 -2.82
N PRO A 37 -14.35 2.85 -2.26
CA PRO A 37 -14.51 2.79 -0.81
C PRO A 37 -13.87 1.56 -0.17
N GLU A 38 -13.96 0.40 -0.82
CA GLU A 38 -13.32 -0.81 -0.30
C GLU A 38 -11.79 -0.68 -0.27
N VAL A 39 -11.19 -0.14 -1.32
CA VAL A 39 -9.74 0.10 -1.36
C VAL A 39 -9.35 1.12 -0.31
N SER A 40 -10.15 2.16 -0.12
CA SER A 40 -9.92 3.17 0.92
C SER A 40 -9.93 2.54 2.32
N GLU A 41 -10.90 1.69 2.60
CA GLU A 41 -10.99 0.97 3.88
C GLU A 41 -9.79 0.07 4.09
N LEU A 42 -9.41 -0.66 3.04
CA LEU A 42 -8.32 -1.63 3.09
C LEU A 42 -6.96 -0.99 3.35
N THR A 43 -6.70 0.16 2.72
CA THR A 43 -5.38 0.79 2.71
C THR A 43 -5.26 1.98 3.64
N GLY A 44 -6.37 2.57 4.04
CA GLY A 44 -6.39 3.79 4.85
C GLY A 44 -6.19 5.07 4.04
N TYR A 45 -6.04 4.98 2.73
CA TYR A 45 -5.89 6.17 1.88
C TYR A 45 -7.25 6.67 1.41
N SER A 46 -7.34 7.97 1.13
CA SER A 46 -8.57 8.60 0.69
C SER A 46 -8.97 8.14 -0.71
N ALA A 47 -10.28 8.23 -1.01
CA ALA A 47 -10.79 7.95 -2.35
C ALA A 47 -10.11 8.84 -3.39
N GLN A 48 -9.81 10.09 -3.03
CA GLN A 48 -9.11 11.02 -3.93
C GLN A 48 -7.70 10.54 -4.29
N SER A 49 -6.97 10.04 -3.30
CA SER A 49 -5.64 9.49 -3.55
C SER A 49 -5.70 8.28 -4.47
N ILE A 50 -6.65 7.39 -4.22
CA ILE A 50 -6.83 6.18 -5.03
C ILE A 50 -7.19 6.54 -6.47
N GLN A 51 -8.10 7.48 -6.67
CA GLN A 51 -8.48 7.96 -8.00
C GLN A 51 -7.29 8.59 -8.72
N ARG A 52 -6.49 9.38 -8.00
CA ARG A 52 -5.29 10.00 -8.55
C ARG A 52 -4.30 8.94 -9.04
N TRP A 53 -4.07 7.90 -8.25
CA TRP A 53 -3.16 6.83 -8.65
C TRP A 53 -3.67 6.08 -9.88
N CYS A 54 -4.97 5.85 -9.96
CA CYS A 54 -5.55 5.24 -11.16
C CYS A 54 -5.41 6.15 -12.38
N ASN A 55 -5.63 7.45 -12.20
CA ASN A 55 -5.47 8.43 -13.28
C ASN A 55 -4.02 8.52 -13.75
N GLN A 56 -3.06 8.35 -12.84
CA GLN A 56 -1.63 8.35 -13.16
C GLN A 56 -1.15 7.01 -13.71
N LYS A 57 -2.03 6.03 -13.80
CA LYS A 57 -1.70 4.68 -14.32
C LYS A 57 -0.69 3.92 -13.46
N ILE A 58 -0.54 4.29 -12.19
CA ILE A 58 0.33 3.57 -11.25
C ILE A 58 -0.44 2.53 -10.46
N LEU A 59 -1.76 2.66 -10.40
CA LEU A 59 -2.65 1.64 -9.85
C LEU A 59 -3.65 1.27 -10.94
N VAL A 60 -3.74 -0.02 -11.26
CA VAL A 60 -4.67 -0.47 -12.29
C VAL A 60 -6.11 -0.30 -11.81
N GLY A 61 -6.89 0.41 -12.60
CA GLY A 61 -8.30 0.59 -12.36
C GLY A 61 -9.00 0.92 -13.66
N PHE A 62 -10.26 0.57 -13.75
CA PHE A 62 -11.05 0.83 -14.95
C PHE A 62 -12.51 1.10 -14.56
N LYS A 63 -13.23 1.74 -15.45
CA LYS A 63 -14.63 2.07 -15.17
C LYS A 63 -15.55 1.01 -15.74
N ILE A 64 -16.45 0.53 -14.88
CA ILE A 64 -17.55 -0.33 -15.27
C ILE A 64 -18.82 0.46 -15.01
N ARG A 65 -19.58 0.78 -16.07
CA ARG A 65 -20.80 1.58 -15.97
C ARG A 65 -20.58 2.90 -15.22
N GLY A 66 -19.44 3.54 -15.48
CA GLY A 66 -19.11 4.82 -14.85
C GLY A 66 -18.52 4.72 -13.45
N THR A 67 -18.43 3.52 -12.87
CA THR A 67 -17.88 3.32 -11.53
C THR A 67 -16.44 2.81 -11.62
N LEU A 68 -15.54 3.48 -10.94
CA LEU A 68 -14.14 3.05 -10.89
C LEU A 68 -14.05 1.71 -10.15
N THR A 69 -13.44 0.75 -10.81
CA THR A 69 -13.29 -0.62 -10.33
C THR A 69 -11.82 -0.99 -10.33
N ILE A 70 -11.34 -1.58 -9.24
CA ILE A 70 -9.92 -1.86 -9.05
C ILE A 70 -9.76 -3.35 -8.75
N PRO A 71 -9.01 -4.09 -9.57
CA PRO A 71 -8.76 -5.51 -9.27
C PRO A 71 -8.07 -5.67 -7.92
N ARG A 72 -8.53 -6.65 -7.14
CA ARG A 72 -7.94 -6.93 -5.84
C ARG A 72 -6.44 -7.18 -5.93
N LEU A 73 -6.01 -7.96 -6.92
CA LEU A 73 -4.57 -8.25 -7.09
C LEU A 73 -3.77 -7.02 -7.53
N ALA A 74 -4.41 -6.05 -8.18
CA ALA A 74 -3.75 -4.79 -8.50
C ALA A 74 -3.44 -3.99 -7.24
N VAL A 75 -4.33 -4.03 -6.25
CA VAL A 75 -4.10 -3.41 -4.95
C VAL A 75 -2.96 -4.11 -4.22
N VAL A 76 -2.95 -5.44 -4.22
CA VAL A 76 -1.88 -6.24 -3.62
C VAL A 76 -0.53 -5.88 -4.24
N GLU A 77 -0.47 -5.85 -5.56
CA GLU A 77 0.76 -5.51 -6.29
C GLU A 77 1.21 -4.09 -6.00
N PHE A 78 0.29 -3.13 -6.02
CA PHE A 78 0.63 -1.73 -5.75
C PHE A 78 1.13 -1.56 -4.32
N MET A 79 0.42 -2.09 -3.32
CA MET A 79 0.75 -1.89 -1.91
C MET A 79 2.03 -2.61 -1.48
N SER A 80 2.41 -3.68 -2.18
CA SER A 80 3.66 -4.40 -1.91
C SER A 80 4.83 -3.87 -2.74
N GLY A 81 4.58 -2.97 -3.68
CA GLY A 81 5.60 -2.44 -4.57
C GLY A 81 6.37 -1.28 -3.98
N ASP A 82 7.46 -0.92 -4.67
CA ASP A 82 8.35 0.14 -4.21
C ASP A 82 7.68 1.50 -4.17
N ARG A 83 6.77 1.76 -5.10
CA ARG A 83 6.10 3.06 -5.17
C ARG A 83 5.23 3.34 -3.95
N ALA A 84 4.46 2.33 -3.50
CA ALA A 84 3.65 2.48 -2.30
C ALA A 84 4.54 2.58 -1.05
N THR A 85 5.58 1.75 -1.00
CA THR A 85 6.54 1.76 0.12
C THR A 85 7.25 3.11 0.24
N ALA A 86 7.43 3.82 -0.87
CA ALA A 86 8.10 5.12 -0.90
C ALA A 86 7.17 6.32 -0.64
N ILE A 87 5.87 6.10 -0.45
CA ILE A 87 4.94 7.20 -0.14
C ILE A 87 5.42 7.92 1.11
N VAL A 88 5.58 9.24 1.03
CA VAL A 88 6.08 10.04 2.14
C VAL A 88 5.02 10.19 3.23
N ARG A 89 3.79 10.53 2.85
CA ARG A 89 2.68 10.65 3.79
C ARG A 89 1.82 9.41 3.76
N LYS A 90 2.26 8.41 4.51
CA LYS A 90 1.52 7.15 4.58
C LYS A 90 0.28 7.28 5.45
N SER A 91 -0.77 6.55 5.09
CA SER A 91 -1.91 6.40 5.99
C SER A 91 -1.43 5.70 7.27
N SER A 92 -2.12 5.95 8.39
CA SER A 92 -1.77 5.30 9.66
C SER A 92 -1.81 3.78 9.53
N LYS A 93 -2.80 3.27 8.84
CA LYS A 93 -2.97 1.83 8.62
C LYS A 93 -1.79 1.24 7.84
N HIS A 94 -1.38 1.91 6.75
CA HIS A 94 -0.26 1.47 5.93
C HIS A 94 1.06 1.54 6.68
N LEU A 95 1.28 2.64 7.40
CA LEU A 95 2.50 2.83 8.18
C LEU A 95 2.63 1.77 9.29
N ASP A 96 1.55 1.53 10.04
CA ASP A 96 1.56 0.54 11.10
C ASP A 96 1.84 -0.87 10.57
N LEU A 97 1.25 -1.19 9.43
CA LEU A 97 1.45 -2.48 8.79
C LEU A 97 2.89 -2.67 8.35
N LEU A 98 3.49 -1.65 7.72
CA LEU A 98 4.89 -1.73 7.28
C LEU A 98 5.84 -1.78 8.46
N ARG A 99 5.58 -1.03 9.53
CA ARG A 99 6.41 -1.05 10.74
C ARG A 99 6.38 -2.43 11.39
N THR A 100 5.20 -3.02 11.50
CA THR A 100 5.04 -4.36 12.06
C THR A 100 5.77 -5.39 11.22
N TYR A 101 5.61 -5.31 9.90
CA TYR A 101 6.28 -6.24 8.99
C TYR A 101 7.80 -6.08 9.07
N ALA A 102 8.30 -4.85 9.13
CA ALA A 102 9.73 -4.58 9.16
C ALA A 102 10.41 -5.19 10.40
N GLN A 103 9.66 -5.38 11.50
CA GLN A 103 10.20 -6.02 12.70
C GLN A 103 10.60 -7.48 12.45
N ASP A 104 9.96 -8.12 11.48
CA ASP A 104 10.27 -9.51 11.11
C ASP A 104 11.29 -9.60 9.97
N CYS A 105 11.81 -8.46 9.51
CA CYS A 105 12.76 -8.37 8.41
C CYS A 105 14.17 -8.13 8.96
N HIS A 106 15.14 -7.95 8.04
CA HIS A 106 16.52 -7.65 8.43
C HIS A 106 16.60 -6.29 9.15
N GLU A 107 17.67 -6.05 9.91
CA GLU A 107 17.81 -4.85 10.75
C GLU A 107 17.70 -3.53 10.01
N GLY A 108 18.15 -3.45 8.79
CA GLY A 108 18.10 -2.23 7.98
C GLY A 108 16.79 -2.02 7.24
N ALA A 109 15.77 -2.87 7.46
CA ALA A 109 14.51 -2.81 6.72
C ALA A 109 13.72 -1.52 6.98
N MET A 110 13.85 -0.95 8.17
CA MET A 110 13.24 0.32 8.50
C MET A 110 14.27 1.24 9.12
N THR A 111 14.37 2.47 8.63
CA THR A 111 15.26 3.49 9.18
C THR A 111 14.46 4.74 9.49
N ILE A 112 14.82 5.41 10.59
CA ILE A 112 14.18 6.65 11.02
C ILE A 112 15.23 7.74 11.00
N THR A 113 14.92 8.83 10.30
CA THR A 113 15.79 10.02 10.24
C THR A 113 15.03 11.19 10.87
N TYR A 114 15.71 11.92 11.74
CA TYR A 114 15.13 13.08 12.41
C TYR A 114 15.60 14.38 11.78
#